data_74d43d290f446a63c512b5d6e12869f3
#
_entry.id   74d43d290f446a63c512b5d6e12869f3
#
_cell.length_a   1.000
_cell.length_b   1.000
_cell.length_c   1.000
_cell.angle_alpha   90.00
_cell.angle_beta   90.00
_cell.angle_gamma   90.00
#
_symmetry.space_group_name_H-M   'P 1'
#
loop_
_entity.id
_entity.type
_entity.pdbx_description
1 polymer ?
#
loop_
_entity_poly.entity_id
_entity_poly.type
_entity_poly.pdbx_seq_one_letter_code
_entity_poly.pdbx_strand_id
1 'polypeptide(L)'
;MQIFNTMTRKKEDFIPQEPGVYRIYVCGPTVYNYIHIGNARPMIVFDTLRRYLEYLGNKVLYVSNITDIDDKLIKKGQADGTTMQEVARKFEAEYIKDSEGLNVKTPTVRPRATEHIGEIIKIVKDLVESGHAYVAHNGDVYFRVKSDPGYGKLSHLNLDDLESGNRELRSQMDDDLKEDPADFAVWKAAKPGEPSWNSPWGQGRPGWHIECSAMARKHLGKTIDLHAGGQDLIFPHHENEIAQSECANGCTFSHYWMHNGFLNINNQKMSKSANNFFTVREIADKYGYEPIRYFMLTAGYRMPLNYTVDLIESCKNSLERLYTCRDNLDFAIRNAHGTDTALTEKCEEARKKFKTALDDDLNTPDALAAIFEFVKDINTMSDAADKATLEKAAATFDELTGVLGLMYNRKAEEAPDEVKQLVEERAAAKKAKDFARADALRAKITELGWNVMDTAKGPQLTKL
;
A
#
# COMPACT_ATOMS: atom_id res chain seq x y z
N MET A 1 -9.61 13.73 11.83
CA MET A 1 -8.30 13.12 11.48
C MET A 1 -7.36 14.22 11.03
N GLN A 2 -6.10 14.19 11.53
CA GLN A 2 -5.02 15.05 11.04
C GLN A 2 -4.03 14.23 10.23
N ILE A 3 -3.41 14.85 9.23
CA ILE A 3 -2.32 14.25 8.44
C ILE A 3 -1.17 15.23 8.29
N PHE A 4 0.03 14.71 8.17
CA PHE A 4 1.19 15.55 7.84
C PHE A 4 1.17 15.86 6.34
N ASN A 5 1.00 17.14 6.02
CA ASN A 5 1.03 17.61 4.64
C ASN A 5 2.47 17.97 4.25
N THR A 6 3.04 17.25 3.26
CA THR A 6 4.42 17.49 2.80
C THR A 6 4.60 18.90 2.24
N MET A 7 3.55 19.47 1.61
CA MET A 7 3.58 20.83 1.04
C MET A 7 3.84 21.89 2.12
N THR A 8 3.14 21.79 3.24
CA THR A 8 3.23 22.79 4.33
C THR A 8 4.20 22.39 5.44
N ARG A 9 4.63 21.12 5.46
CA ARG A 9 5.46 20.50 6.51
C ARG A 9 4.82 20.55 7.90
N LYS A 10 3.49 20.51 7.98
CA LYS A 10 2.71 20.54 9.21
C LYS A 10 1.66 19.46 9.24
N LYS A 11 1.22 19.07 10.45
CA LYS A 11 -0.02 18.32 10.62
C LYS A 11 -1.19 19.28 10.45
N GLU A 12 -2.14 18.86 9.62
CA GLU A 12 -3.33 19.65 9.26
C GLU A 12 -4.57 18.77 9.33
N ASP A 13 -5.72 19.37 9.56
CA ASP A 13 -6.98 18.67 9.47
C ASP A 13 -7.25 18.22 8.04
N PHE A 14 -7.47 16.91 7.84
CA PHE A 14 -7.70 16.33 6.53
C PHE A 14 -9.19 16.46 6.15
N ILE A 15 -9.51 17.55 5.46
CA ILE A 15 -10.88 17.93 5.09
C ILE A 15 -11.02 17.80 3.56
N PRO A 16 -11.96 16.98 3.05
CA PRO A 16 -12.18 16.85 1.61
C PRO A 16 -12.92 18.07 1.06
N GLN A 17 -12.76 18.34 -0.25
CA GLN A 17 -13.46 19.40 -0.97
C GLN A 17 -14.98 19.17 -0.98
N GLU A 18 -15.39 17.91 -1.09
CA GLU A 18 -16.78 17.50 -1.03
C GLU A 18 -17.03 16.73 0.27
N PRO A 19 -17.91 17.20 1.16
CA PRO A 19 -18.13 16.55 2.44
C PRO A 19 -18.45 15.04 2.28
N GLY A 20 -17.65 14.21 2.95
CA GLY A 20 -17.82 12.76 2.93
C GLY A 20 -17.25 12.05 1.70
N VAL A 21 -16.58 12.75 0.76
CA VAL A 21 -15.98 12.15 -0.44
C VAL A 21 -14.52 12.57 -0.58
N TYR A 22 -13.60 11.62 -0.48
CA TYR A 22 -12.16 11.86 -0.67
C TYR A 22 -11.72 11.44 -2.08
N ARG A 23 -11.02 12.34 -2.80
CA ARG A 23 -10.39 12.10 -4.10
C ARG A 23 -8.90 11.93 -3.90
N ILE A 24 -8.43 10.68 -4.01
CA ILE A 24 -7.04 10.30 -3.69
C ILE A 24 -6.38 9.73 -4.93
N TYR A 25 -5.23 10.27 -5.30
CA TYR A 25 -4.36 9.73 -6.33
C TYR A 25 -3.06 9.23 -5.70
N VAL A 26 -2.70 7.99 -5.96
CA VAL A 26 -1.43 7.39 -5.53
C VAL A 26 -0.67 6.91 -6.74
N CYS A 27 0.53 7.43 -6.97
CA CYS A 27 1.37 7.00 -8.08
C CYS A 27 1.63 5.50 -8.02
N GLY A 28 1.25 4.82 -9.10
CA GLY A 28 1.47 3.41 -9.29
C GLY A 28 2.85 3.06 -9.85
N PRO A 29 3.18 1.79 -10.00
CA PRO A 29 4.49 1.36 -10.46
C PRO A 29 4.63 1.41 -11.98
N THR A 30 5.89 1.54 -12.45
CA THR A 30 6.27 1.14 -13.81
C THR A 30 6.43 -0.38 -13.84
N VAL A 31 5.62 -1.05 -14.67
CA VAL A 31 5.49 -2.52 -14.67
C VAL A 31 6.50 -3.20 -15.60
N TYR A 32 7.80 -3.04 -15.31
CA TYR A 32 8.87 -3.67 -16.09
C TYR A 32 9.52 -4.88 -15.41
N ASN A 33 9.20 -5.14 -14.13
CA ASN A 33 9.72 -6.25 -13.34
C ASN A 33 8.78 -6.53 -12.15
N TYR A 34 9.03 -7.63 -11.40
CA TYR A 34 8.42 -7.84 -10.09
C TYR A 34 8.67 -6.63 -9.18
N ILE A 35 7.66 -6.28 -8.38
CA ILE A 35 7.79 -5.20 -7.40
C ILE A 35 8.75 -5.62 -6.27
N HIS A 36 9.61 -4.68 -5.87
CA HIS A 36 10.46 -4.88 -4.70
C HIS A 36 9.74 -4.52 -3.41
N ILE A 37 10.27 -4.99 -2.28
CA ILE A 37 9.65 -4.79 -0.96
C ILE A 37 9.36 -3.31 -0.65
N GLY A 38 10.17 -2.37 -1.15
CA GLY A 38 9.93 -0.94 -1.00
C GLY A 38 8.68 -0.43 -1.70
N ASN A 39 8.28 -1.06 -2.83
CA ASN A 39 7.04 -0.70 -3.53
C ASN A 39 5.79 -1.12 -2.76
N ALA A 40 5.87 -2.16 -1.91
CA ALA A 40 4.75 -2.58 -1.08
C ALA A 40 4.37 -1.52 -0.03
N ARG A 41 5.31 -0.67 0.38
CA ARG A 41 5.09 0.30 1.45
C ARG A 41 4.01 1.33 1.10
N PRO A 42 4.10 2.10 0.00
CA PRO A 42 3.01 3.02 -0.37
C PRO A 42 1.68 2.29 -0.62
N MET A 43 1.71 1.09 -1.20
CA MET A 43 0.50 0.31 -1.43
C MET A 43 -0.24 0.01 -0.13
N ILE A 44 0.47 -0.44 0.92
CA ILE A 44 -0.12 -0.81 2.21
C ILE A 44 -0.50 0.43 3.03
N VAL A 45 0.34 1.46 3.06
CA VAL A 45 0.09 2.71 3.80
C VAL A 45 -1.18 3.39 3.30
N PHE A 46 -1.28 3.60 2.00
CA PHE A 46 -2.43 4.33 1.43
C PHE A 46 -3.69 3.47 1.29
N ASP A 47 -3.57 2.13 1.22
CA ASP A 47 -4.70 1.22 1.41
C ASP A 47 -5.25 1.31 2.85
N THR A 48 -4.36 1.40 3.84
CA THR A 48 -4.76 1.57 5.25
C THR A 48 -5.45 2.91 5.48
N LEU A 49 -4.95 4.00 4.90
CA LEU A 49 -5.62 5.29 4.91
C LEU A 49 -7.02 5.21 4.29
N ARG A 50 -7.14 4.58 3.11
CA ARG A 50 -8.42 4.35 2.44
C ARG A 50 -9.39 3.58 3.34
N ARG A 51 -8.94 2.45 3.91
CA ARG A 51 -9.77 1.62 4.80
C ARG A 51 -10.23 2.40 6.03
N TYR A 52 -9.36 3.22 6.59
CA TYR A 52 -9.70 4.03 7.74
C TYR A 52 -10.72 5.13 7.40
N LEU A 53 -10.57 5.83 6.28
CA LEU A 53 -11.56 6.82 5.82
C LEU A 53 -12.92 6.17 5.53
N GLU A 54 -12.93 4.98 4.91
CA GLU A 54 -14.15 4.20 4.69
C GLU A 54 -14.78 3.73 6.03
N TYR A 55 -13.97 3.33 7.00
CA TYR A 55 -14.41 2.99 8.36
C TYR A 55 -15.08 4.19 9.07
N LEU A 56 -14.59 5.40 8.83
CA LEU A 56 -15.23 6.64 9.31
C LEU A 56 -16.52 7.00 8.56
N GLY A 57 -16.98 6.18 7.62
CA GLY A 57 -18.21 6.38 6.86
C GLY A 57 -18.06 7.23 5.59
N ASN A 58 -16.84 7.53 5.15
CA ASN A 58 -16.59 8.32 3.95
C ASN A 58 -16.52 7.45 2.70
N LYS A 59 -16.85 8.05 1.55
CA LYS A 59 -16.58 7.50 0.23
C LYS A 59 -15.17 7.89 -0.20
N VAL A 60 -14.39 6.94 -0.72
CA VAL A 60 -13.05 7.20 -1.23
C VAL A 60 -12.97 6.85 -2.71
N LEU A 61 -12.71 7.85 -3.54
CA LEU A 61 -12.37 7.67 -4.95
C LEU A 61 -10.85 7.54 -5.03
N TYR A 62 -10.39 6.27 -5.07
CA TYR A 62 -8.97 5.94 -5.02
C TYR A 62 -8.48 5.56 -6.42
N VAL A 63 -7.57 6.35 -6.97
CA VAL A 63 -6.95 6.12 -8.27
C VAL A 63 -5.48 5.78 -8.06
N SER A 64 -5.03 4.68 -8.67
CA SER A 64 -3.61 4.31 -8.75
C SER A 64 -3.32 3.76 -10.13
N ASN A 65 -2.43 4.42 -10.85
CA ASN A 65 -2.15 4.12 -12.25
C ASN A 65 -1.21 2.93 -12.44
N ILE A 66 -1.13 2.50 -13.68
CA ILE A 66 -0.06 1.63 -14.21
C ILE A 66 0.70 2.42 -15.26
N THR A 67 1.99 2.63 -15.02
CA THR A 67 2.90 3.14 -16.05
C THR A 67 3.33 1.95 -16.92
N ASP A 68 2.64 1.78 -18.04
CA ASP A 68 2.84 0.70 -19.01
C ASP A 68 3.61 1.15 -20.26
N ILE A 69 4.15 2.37 -20.22
CA ILE A 69 5.10 2.92 -21.20
C ILE A 69 6.21 3.70 -20.52
N ASP A 70 7.47 3.30 -20.72
CA ASP A 70 8.65 3.92 -20.14
C ASP A 70 9.90 3.39 -20.83
N ASP A 71 11.02 4.13 -20.77
CA ASP A 71 12.32 3.72 -21.31
C ASP A 71 12.79 2.35 -20.76
N LYS A 72 12.48 2.03 -19.50
CA LYS A 72 12.84 0.75 -18.87
C LYS A 72 12.06 -0.42 -19.49
N LEU A 73 10.77 -0.21 -19.80
CA LEU A 73 9.92 -1.18 -20.46
C LEU A 73 10.39 -1.47 -21.89
N ILE A 74 10.72 -0.42 -22.64
CA ILE A 74 11.23 -0.52 -24.00
C ILE A 74 12.55 -1.31 -24.02
N LYS A 75 13.51 -0.92 -23.18
CA LYS A 75 14.80 -1.63 -23.04
C LYS A 75 14.62 -3.09 -22.60
N LYS A 76 13.68 -3.35 -21.68
CA LYS A 76 13.40 -4.72 -21.22
C LYS A 76 12.81 -5.57 -22.34
N GLY A 77 11.86 -5.05 -23.11
CA GLY A 77 11.29 -5.75 -24.27
C GLY A 77 12.35 -6.11 -25.29
N GLN A 78 13.24 -5.15 -25.64
CA GLN A 78 14.36 -5.39 -26.55
C GLN A 78 15.33 -6.45 -26.01
N ALA A 79 15.67 -6.39 -24.72
CA ALA A 79 16.57 -7.38 -24.10
C ALA A 79 15.98 -8.77 -24.02
N ASP A 80 14.67 -8.90 -23.82
CA ASP A 80 13.96 -10.17 -23.73
C ASP A 80 13.52 -10.71 -25.10
N GLY A 81 13.75 -9.98 -26.19
CA GLY A 81 13.30 -10.37 -27.54
C GLY A 81 11.79 -10.35 -27.71
N THR A 82 11.09 -9.48 -26.97
CA THR A 82 9.63 -9.34 -26.96
C THR A 82 9.21 -7.89 -27.09
N THR A 83 7.92 -7.61 -27.09
CA THR A 83 7.40 -6.23 -27.17
C THR A 83 7.29 -5.60 -25.79
N MET A 84 7.37 -4.26 -25.74
CA MET A 84 7.11 -3.48 -24.51
C MET A 84 5.73 -3.83 -23.92
N GLN A 85 4.71 -3.99 -24.77
CA GLN A 85 3.35 -4.31 -24.36
C GLN A 85 3.25 -5.67 -23.68
N GLU A 86 3.97 -6.68 -24.18
CA GLU A 86 4.00 -8.03 -23.57
C GLU A 86 4.70 -8.00 -22.22
N VAL A 87 5.80 -7.25 -22.09
CA VAL A 87 6.47 -7.02 -20.81
C VAL A 87 5.52 -6.34 -19.82
N ALA A 88 4.85 -5.26 -20.25
CA ALA A 88 3.93 -4.52 -19.40
C ALA A 88 2.78 -5.40 -18.91
N ARG A 89 2.10 -6.14 -19.81
CA ARG A 89 1.00 -7.04 -19.45
C ARG A 89 1.42 -8.13 -18.47
N LYS A 90 2.60 -8.73 -18.69
CA LYS A 90 3.15 -9.75 -17.80
C LYS A 90 3.33 -9.21 -16.38
N PHE A 91 4.06 -8.11 -16.25
CA PHE A 91 4.40 -7.59 -14.91
C PHE A 91 3.26 -6.82 -14.25
N GLU A 92 2.30 -6.29 -15.01
CA GLU A 92 1.03 -5.82 -14.46
C GLU A 92 0.24 -6.96 -13.80
N ALA A 93 0.14 -8.13 -14.44
CA ALA A 93 -0.52 -9.29 -13.85
C ALA A 93 0.17 -9.76 -12.57
N GLU A 94 1.52 -9.76 -12.54
CA GLU A 94 2.29 -10.09 -11.34
C GLU A 94 2.12 -9.03 -10.24
N TYR A 95 2.07 -7.74 -10.59
CA TYR A 95 1.77 -6.66 -9.66
C TYR A 95 0.39 -6.80 -9.02
N ILE A 96 -0.63 -7.14 -9.82
CA ILE A 96 -1.99 -7.36 -9.32
C ILE A 96 -2.00 -8.54 -8.34
N LYS A 97 -1.35 -9.64 -8.69
CA LYS A 97 -1.22 -10.82 -7.83
C LYS A 97 -0.56 -10.49 -6.48
N ASP A 98 0.53 -9.73 -6.50
CA ASP A 98 1.20 -9.30 -5.25
C ASP A 98 0.32 -8.32 -4.45
N SER A 99 -0.42 -7.43 -5.12
CA SER A 99 -1.38 -6.52 -4.48
C SER A 99 -2.48 -7.28 -3.76
N GLU A 100 -3.07 -8.28 -4.40
CA GLU A 100 -4.10 -9.16 -3.83
C GLU A 100 -3.53 -9.97 -2.66
N GLY A 101 -2.34 -10.54 -2.83
CA GLY A 101 -1.64 -11.25 -1.76
C GLY A 101 -1.41 -10.37 -0.52
N LEU A 102 -1.07 -9.11 -0.69
CA LEU A 102 -0.91 -8.12 0.37
C LEU A 102 -2.26 -7.59 0.92
N ASN A 103 -3.39 -8.11 0.45
CA ASN A 103 -4.75 -7.64 0.80
C ASN A 103 -4.96 -6.14 0.55
N VAL A 104 -4.35 -5.59 -0.51
CA VAL A 104 -4.57 -4.23 -0.95
C VAL A 104 -5.89 -4.18 -1.73
N LYS A 105 -6.81 -3.32 -1.33
CA LYS A 105 -8.11 -3.14 -2.02
C LYS A 105 -7.90 -2.69 -3.47
N THR A 106 -8.61 -3.30 -4.39
CA THR A 106 -8.62 -2.84 -5.79
C THR A 106 -8.94 -1.34 -5.85
N PRO A 107 -8.12 -0.52 -6.55
CA PRO A 107 -8.43 0.89 -6.74
C PRO A 107 -9.81 1.10 -7.37
N THR A 108 -10.44 2.24 -7.09
CA THR A 108 -11.69 2.63 -7.78
C THR A 108 -11.48 2.69 -9.29
N VAL A 109 -10.31 3.22 -9.71
CA VAL A 109 -9.85 3.20 -11.09
C VAL A 109 -8.35 2.88 -11.10
N ARG A 110 -7.95 1.98 -12.00
CA ARG A 110 -6.54 1.64 -12.28
C ARG A 110 -6.24 1.99 -13.74
N PRO A 111 -5.99 3.28 -14.04
CA PRO A 111 -5.76 3.71 -15.42
C PRO A 111 -4.37 3.31 -15.90
N ARG A 112 -4.26 2.95 -17.19
CA ARG A 112 -2.97 2.74 -17.87
C ARG A 112 -2.60 3.98 -18.68
N ALA A 113 -1.32 4.33 -18.70
CA ALA A 113 -0.83 5.49 -19.45
C ALA A 113 -1.13 5.36 -20.95
N THR A 114 -0.97 4.16 -21.54
CA THR A 114 -1.24 3.91 -22.96
C THR A 114 -2.72 4.05 -23.35
N GLU A 115 -3.64 3.93 -22.40
CA GLU A 115 -5.09 4.13 -22.62
C GLU A 115 -5.51 5.59 -22.49
N HIS A 116 -4.59 6.49 -22.10
CA HIS A 116 -4.86 7.91 -21.82
C HIS A 116 -4.04 8.87 -22.70
N ILE A 117 -3.56 8.40 -23.83
CA ILE A 117 -2.74 9.22 -24.75
C ILE A 117 -3.48 10.49 -25.22
N GLY A 118 -4.79 10.39 -25.46
CA GLY A 118 -5.60 11.54 -25.85
C GLY A 118 -5.67 12.62 -24.77
N GLU A 119 -5.83 12.23 -23.52
CA GLU A 119 -5.81 13.11 -22.35
C GLU A 119 -4.44 13.75 -22.13
N ILE A 120 -3.36 12.95 -22.33
CA ILE A 120 -1.97 13.43 -22.24
C ILE A 120 -1.70 14.47 -23.32
N ILE A 121 -2.03 14.17 -24.58
CA ILE A 121 -1.85 15.13 -25.69
C ILE A 121 -2.61 16.43 -25.42
N LYS A 122 -3.82 16.33 -24.85
CA LYS A 122 -4.62 17.49 -24.51
C LYS A 122 -3.96 18.39 -23.48
N ILE A 123 -3.44 17.82 -22.39
CA ILE A 123 -2.78 18.62 -21.34
C ILE A 123 -1.45 19.22 -21.86
N VAL A 124 -0.67 18.49 -22.65
CA VAL A 124 0.54 19.01 -23.29
C VAL A 124 0.19 20.15 -24.25
N LYS A 125 -0.91 20.03 -25.02
CA LYS A 125 -1.38 21.09 -25.89
C LYS A 125 -1.79 22.34 -25.09
N ASP A 126 -2.54 22.18 -23.99
CA ASP A 126 -2.91 23.28 -23.10
C ASP A 126 -1.64 24.02 -22.60
N LEU A 127 -0.56 23.28 -22.25
CA LEU A 127 0.71 23.84 -21.80
C LEU A 127 1.48 24.59 -22.91
N VAL A 128 1.49 24.07 -24.14
CA VAL A 128 2.12 24.73 -25.28
C VAL A 128 1.38 26.02 -25.65
N GLU A 129 0.04 25.98 -25.71
CA GLU A 129 -0.80 27.14 -26.05
C GLU A 129 -0.70 28.25 -24.98
N SER A 130 -0.50 27.89 -23.71
CA SER A 130 -0.30 28.87 -22.61
C SER A 130 1.15 29.37 -22.47
N GLY A 131 2.08 28.84 -23.25
CA GLY A 131 3.50 29.24 -23.23
C GLY A 131 4.33 28.58 -22.10
N HIS A 132 3.75 27.62 -21.35
CA HIS A 132 4.45 26.86 -20.32
C HIS A 132 5.23 25.67 -20.87
N ALA A 133 5.03 25.30 -22.14
CA ALA A 133 5.82 24.30 -22.83
C ALA A 133 6.20 24.78 -24.23
N TYR A 134 7.23 24.18 -24.80
CA TYR A 134 7.72 24.48 -26.16
C TYR A 134 8.12 23.25 -26.93
N VAL A 135 8.04 23.32 -28.25
CA VAL A 135 8.37 22.23 -29.16
C VAL A 135 9.81 22.40 -29.62
N ALA A 136 10.67 21.43 -29.35
CA ALA A 136 12.03 21.40 -29.85
C ALA A 136 12.08 20.99 -31.35
N HIS A 137 13.19 21.27 -32.03
CA HIS A 137 13.32 21.01 -33.46
C HIS A 137 13.22 19.53 -33.86
N ASN A 138 13.46 18.61 -32.93
CA ASN A 138 13.32 17.16 -33.15
C ASN A 138 11.89 16.62 -32.89
N GLY A 139 10.95 17.48 -32.45
CA GLY A 139 9.58 17.10 -32.11
C GLY A 139 9.35 16.73 -30.65
N ASP A 140 10.36 16.77 -29.79
CA ASP A 140 10.18 16.71 -28.34
C ASP A 140 9.43 17.93 -27.85
N VAL A 141 8.63 17.78 -26.79
CA VAL A 141 8.00 18.91 -26.10
C VAL A 141 8.50 18.96 -24.67
N TYR A 142 9.06 20.11 -24.29
CA TYR A 142 9.58 20.33 -22.94
C TYR A 142 8.71 21.34 -22.20
N PHE A 143 8.50 21.07 -20.89
CA PHE A 143 7.96 22.05 -19.96
C PHE A 143 9.03 23.07 -19.62
N ARG A 144 8.68 24.36 -19.69
CA ARG A 144 9.55 25.49 -19.39
C ARG A 144 9.48 25.80 -17.89
N VAL A 145 10.41 25.24 -17.11
CA VAL A 145 10.40 25.33 -15.63
C VAL A 145 10.37 26.78 -15.14
N LYS A 146 11.14 27.67 -15.77
CA LYS A 146 11.18 29.11 -15.43
C LYS A 146 9.87 29.86 -15.71
N SER A 147 8.91 29.23 -16.41
CA SER A 147 7.58 29.83 -16.62
C SER A 147 6.61 29.61 -15.45
N ASP A 148 6.96 28.73 -14.51
CA ASP A 148 6.22 28.52 -13.26
C ASP A 148 6.96 29.14 -12.06
N PRO A 149 6.55 30.32 -11.58
CA PRO A 149 7.19 30.95 -10.43
C PRO A 149 6.99 30.16 -9.11
N GLY A 150 6.10 29.17 -9.11
CA GLY A 150 5.85 28.29 -7.98
C GLY A 150 6.65 26.99 -7.98
N TYR A 151 7.50 26.77 -9.00
CA TYR A 151 8.27 25.53 -9.09
C TYR A 151 9.21 25.35 -7.87
N GLY A 152 9.23 24.15 -7.31
CA GLY A 152 10.02 23.85 -6.12
C GLY A 152 9.22 23.99 -4.79
N LYS A 153 7.94 24.33 -4.84
CA LYS A 153 7.14 24.58 -3.63
C LYS A 153 6.88 23.32 -2.78
N LEU A 154 6.83 22.13 -3.39
CA LEU A 154 6.65 20.85 -2.66
C LEU A 154 7.98 20.35 -2.10
N SER A 155 9.00 20.33 -2.94
CA SER A 155 10.34 19.85 -2.58
C SER A 155 11.11 20.84 -1.71
N HIS A 156 10.69 22.10 -1.70
CA HIS A 156 11.39 23.25 -1.08
C HIS A 156 12.81 23.42 -1.63
N LEU A 157 13.01 23.05 -2.89
CA LEU A 157 14.25 23.26 -3.62
C LEU A 157 14.22 24.62 -4.32
N ASN A 158 15.34 25.35 -4.27
CA ASN A 158 15.53 26.54 -5.05
C ASN A 158 16.11 26.13 -6.42
N LEU A 159 15.64 26.75 -7.52
CA LEU A 159 16.16 26.50 -8.86
C LEU A 159 17.68 26.79 -8.97
N ASP A 160 18.14 27.80 -8.26
CA ASP A 160 19.58 28.16 -8.23
C ASP A 160 20.46 27.04 -7.63
N ASP A 161 19.89 26.27 -6.66
CA ASP A 161 20.56 25.11 -6.06
C ASP A 161 20.60 23.91 -7.02
N LEU A 162 19.61 23.78 -7.90
CA LEU A 162 19.57 22.75 -8.94
C LEU A 162 20.63 22.99 -10.03
N GLU A 163 20.89 24.24 -10.38
CA GLU A 163 21.93 24.60 -11.34
C GLU A 163 23.35 24.34 -10.80
N SER A 164 23.56 24.50 -9.49
CA SER A 164 24.88 24.37 -8.85
C SER A 164 25.26 22.96 -8.39
N GLY A 165 24.29 22.07 -8.11
CA GLY A 165 24.49 20.82 -7.36
C GLY A 165 24.40 19.51 -8.15
N ASN A 166 23.77 19.46 -9.31
CA ASN A 166 23.37 18.19 -9.94
C ASN A 166 24.14 17.87 -11.24
N ARG A 167 25.39 17.41 -11.09
CA ARG A 167 26.14 16.80 -12.22
C ARG A 167 25.43 15.54 -12.80
N GLU A 168 24.60 14.83 -12.01
CA GLU A 168 23.86 13.67 -12.49
C GLU A 168 22.68 14.03 -13.39
N LEU A 169 22.02 15.18 -13.19
CA LEU A 169 21.01 15.70 -14.11
C LEU A 169 21.63 16.16 -15.44
N ARG A 170 22.89 16.62 -15.43
CA ARG A 170 23.62 17.04 -16.65
C ARG A 170 24.06 15.89 -17.56
N SER A 171 24.15 14.65 -17.03
CA SER A 171 24.66 13.49 -17.81
C SER A 171 23.63 12.85 -18.77
N GLN A 172 22.37 13.31 -18.77
CA GLN A 172 21.32 12.84 -19.69
C GLN A 172 20.94 13.91 -20.74
N MET A 173 21.79 14.90 -20.96
CA MET A 173 21.47 16.08 -21.77
C MET A 173 21.85 15.88 -23.23
N ASP A 174 20.85 15.89 -24.09
CA ASP A 174 20.95 16.51 -25.40
C ASP A 174 20.87 18.04 -25.14
N ASP A 175 22.03 18.66 -24.80
CA ASP A 175 22.13 20.05 -24.37
C ASP A 175 21.60 21.07 -25.40
N ASP A 176 21.50 20.67 -26.68
CA ASP A 176 21.03 21.52 -27.78
C ASP A 176 19.49 21.59 -27.95
N LEU A 177 18.72 20.78 -27.21
CA LEU A 177 17.28 20.70 -27.40
C LEU A 177 16.48 21.50 -26.35
N LYS A 178 17.07 21.79 -25.20
CA LYS A 178 16.41 22.47 -24.08
C LYS A 178 16.78 23.95 -24.05
N GLU A 179 15.75 24.79 -23.74
CA GLU A 179 15.99 26.20 -23.45
C GLU A 179 16.71 26.43 -22.11
N ASP A 180 16.41 25.55 -21.13
CA ASP A 180 17.02 25.56 -19.81
C ASP A 180 17.32 24.13 -19.34
N PRO A 181 18.44 23.88 -18.64
CA PRO A 181 18.79 22.57 -18.10
C PRO A 181 17.70 21.94 -17.17
N ALA A 182 16.96 22.76 -16.47
CA ALA A 182 15.90 22.30 -15.58
C ALA A 182 14.62 21.84 -16.31
N ASP A 183 14.46 22.21 -17.59
CA ASP A 183 13.29 21.84 -18.37
C ASP A 183 13.20 20.31 -18.53
N PHE A 184 11.98 19.78 -18.51
CA PHE A 184 11.76 18.35 -18.59
C PHE A 184 10.75 17.97 -19.67
N ALA A 185 10.94 16.79 -20.27
CA ALA A 185 10.13 16.33 -21.38
C ALA A 185 8.70 15.96 -20.92
N VAL A 186 7.70 16.53 -21.57
CA VAL A 186 6.27 16.17 -21.43
C VAL A 186 5.78 15.32 -22.60
N TRP A 187 6.46 15.41 -23.77
CA TRP A 187 6.28 14.55 -24.93
C TRP A 187 7.65 14.26 -25.56
N LYS A 188 7.91 13.01 -25.90
CA LYS A 188 9.18 12.59 -26.53
C LYS A 188 8.91 12.14 -27.94
N ALA A 189 9.61 12.68 -28.90
CA ALA A 189 9.58 12.25 -30.30
C ALA A 189 10.00 10.78 -30.41
N ALA A 190 9.33 10.05 -31.29
CA ALA A 190 9.57 8.62 -31.47
C ALA A 190 10.95 8.36 -32.08
N LYS A 191 11.67 7.43 -31.48
CA LYS A 191 12.87 6.83 -32.10
C LYS A 191 12.50 5.61 -32.94
N PRO A 192 13.30 5.25 -33.94
CA PRO A 192 13.04 4.05 -34.74
C PRO A 192 12.86 2.81 -33.87
N GLY A 193 11.73 2.10 -34.07
CA GLY A 193 11.41 0.88 -33.33
C GLY A 193 10.78 1.09 -31.94
N GLU A 194 10.59 2.34 -31.49
CA GLU A 194 9.84 2.62 -30.26
C GLU A 194 8.32 2.68 -30.51
N PRO A 195 7.49 2.28 -29.53
CA PRO A 195 6.07 2.56 -29.56
C PRO A 195 5.81 4.06 -29.66
N SER A 196 4.84 4.45 -30.48
CA SER A 196 4.53 5.85 -30.70
C SER A 196 3.08 6.10 -31.07
N TRP A 197 2.61 7.32 -30.84
CA TRP A 197 1.28 7.81 -31.17
C TRP A 197 1.35 9.11 -31.94
N ASN A 198 0.33 9.36 -32.77
CA ASN A 198 0.17 10.61 -33.50
C ASN A 198 -0.11 11.74 -32.51
N SER A 199 0.62 12.84 -32.64
CA SER A 199 0.39 14.07 -31.91
C SER A 199 0.51 15.30 -32.84
N PRO A 200 0.11 16.51 -32.41
CA PRO A 200 0.35 17.74 -33.17
C PRO A 200 1.83 18.02 -33.47
N TRP A 201 2.74 17.42 -32.72
CA TRP A 201 4.20 17.61 -32.79
C TRP A 201 4.91 16.48 -33.54
N GLY A 202 4.15 15.52 -34.09
CA GLY A 202 4.64 14.35 -34.78
C GLY A 202 4.41 13.05 -33.98
N GLN A 203 5.00 11.96 -34.47
CA GLN A 203 5.00 10.67 -33.79
C GLN A 203 5.84 10.74 -32.52
N GLY A 204 5.26 10.26 -31.40
CA GLY A 204 5.98 10.31 -30.13
C GLY A 204 5.26 9.56 -29.02
N ARG A 205 5.73 9.73 -27.81
CA ARG A 205 5.21 9.12 -26.60
C ARG A 205 5.25 10.07 -25.41
N PRO A 206 4.47 9.79 -24.34
CA PRO A 206 4.48 10.62 -23.13
C PRO A 206 5.87 10.73 -22.47
N GLY A 207 6.14 11.89 -21.85
CA GLY A 207 7.09 11.98 -20.77
C GLY A 207 6.52 11.33 -19.52
N TRP A 208 7.38 10.86 -18.61
CA TRP A 208 6.96 10.14 -17.43
C TRP A 208 6.02 10.91 -16.48
N HIS A 209 6.26 12.21 -16.31
CA HIS A 209 5.53 13.03 -15.32
C HIS A 209 4.14 13.43 -15.78
N ILE A 210 3.90 13.56 -17.10
CA ILE A 210 2.64 14.04 -17.64
C ILE A 210 1.51 13.00 -17.53
N GLU A 211 1.86 11.73 -17.42
CA GLU A 211 0.91 10.62 -17.34
C GLU A 211 -0.02 10.78 -16.14
N CYS A 212 0.57 10.96 -14.94
CA CYS A 212 -0.19 11.09 -13.69
C CYS A 212 -1.04 12.36 -13.68
N SER A 213 -0.51 13.48 -14.17
CA SER A 213 -1.28 14.74 -14.30
C SER A 213 -2.52 14.56 -15.18
N ALA A 214 -2.39 13.88 -16.31
CA ALA A 214 -3.49 13.63 -17.23
C ALA A 214 -4.52 12.66 -16.66
N MET A 215 -4.08 11.55 -16.06
CA MET A 215 -4.95 10.54 -15.47
C MET A 215 -5.67 11.06 -14.22
N ALA A 216 -5.00 11.84 -13.36
CA ALA A 216 -5.63 12.50 -12.22
C ALA A 216 -6.73 13.48 -12.67
N ARG A 217 -6.42 14.36 -13.65
CA ARG A 217 -7.40 15.29 -14.23
C ARG A 217 -8.62 14.56 -14.81
N LYS A 218 -8.41 13.42 -15.47
CA LYS A 218 -9.49 12.63 -16.10
C LYS A 218 -10.42 11.99 -15.09
N HIS A 219 -9.87 11.37 -14.05
CA HIS A 219 -10.62 10.50 -13.16
C HIS A 219 -11.06 11.17 -11.86
N LEU A 220 -10.35 12.20 -11.41
CA LEU A 220 -10.63 12.88 -10.14
C LEU A 220 -10.92 14.37 -10.29
N GLY A 221 -10.64 14.97 -11.45
CA GLY A 221 -10.86 16.39 -11.73
C GLY A 221 -9.56 17.20 -11.68
N LYS A 222 -9.70 18.53 -11.86
CA LYS A 222 -8.55 19.45 -11.95
C LYS A 222 -7.86 19.64 -10.60
N THR A 223 -8.61 19.54 -9.51
CA THR A 223 -8.15 19.61 -8.13
C THR A 223 -8.55 18.33 -7.39
N ILE A 224 -7.64 17.73 -6.67
CA ILE A 224 -7.84 16.52 -5.88
C ILE A 224 -7.61 16.80 -4.40
N ASP A 225 -8.12 15.93 -3.51
CA ASP A 225 -7.92 16.13 -2.08
C ASP A 225 -6.51 15.72 -1.67
N LEU A 226 -6.05 14.54 -2.09
CA LEU A 226 -4.74 14.00 -1.71
C LEU A 226 -4.02 13.42 -2.92
N HIS A 227 -2.75 13.82 -3.06
CA HIS A 227 -1.77 13.12 -3.89
C HIS A 227 -0.72 12.46 -3.00
N ALA A 228 -0.36 11.20 -3.28
CA ALA A 228 0.52 10.45 -2.41
C ALA A 228 1.46 9.49 -3.17
N GLY A 229 2.56 9.12 -2.51
CA GLY A 229 3.55 8.18 -3.05
C GLY A 229 4.74 7.98 -2.13
N GLY A 230 5.83 7.42 -2.65
CA GLY A 230 7.11 7.33 -1.95
C GLY A 230 7.80 8.70 -1.84
N GLN A 231 8.62 8.86 -0.82
CA GLN A 231 9.39 10.10 -0.61
C GLN A 231 10.35 10.42 -1.77
N ASP A 232 10.79 9.41 -2.52
CA ASP A 232 11.59 9.55 -3.73
C ASP A 232 10.84 10.22 -4.90
N LEU A 233 9.51 10.25 -4.85
CA LEU A 233 8.69 10.91 -5.85
C LEU A 233 8.50 12.42 -5.59
N ILE A 234 8.80 12.93 -4.39
CA ILE A 234 8.67 14.36 -4.08
C ILE A 234 9.35 15.19 -5.17
N PHE A 235 10.60 14.83 -5.50
CA PHE A 235 11.35 15.45 -6.57
C PHE A 235 12.08 14.37 -7.40
N PRO A 236 12.02 14.46 -8.74
CA PRO A 236 11.34 15.51 -9.51
C PRO A 236 9.87 15.22 -9.83
N HIS A 237 9.34 14.02 -9.57
CA HIS A 237 8.09 13.53 -10.16
C HIS A 237 6.87 14.38 -9.75
N HIS A 238 6.57 14.47 -8.45
CA HIS A 238 5.41 15.20 -7.94
C HIS A 238 5.53 16.72 -8.11
N GLU A 239 6.77 17.27 -8.00
CA GLU A 239 7.00 18.67 -8.31
C GLU A 239 6.66 18.99 -9.78
N ASN A 240 7.07 18.13 -10.70
CA ASN A 240 6.76 18.27 -12.12
C ASN A 240 5.27 18.10 -12.41
N GLU A 241 4.59 17.19 -11.69
CA GLU A 241 3.13 17.04 -11.82
C GLU A 241 2.37 18.29 -11.35
N ILE A 242 2.82 18.94 -10.27
CA ILE A 242 2.27 20.22 -9.81
C ILE A 242 2.40 21.26 -10.91
N ALA A 243 3.60 21.47 -11.41
CA ALA A 243 3.87 22.47 -12.45
C ALA A 243 3.00 22.23 -13.69
N GLN A 244 2.96 21.00 -14.20
CA GLN A 244 2.13 20.62 -15.35
C GLN A 244 0.64 20.85 -15.09
N SER A 245 0.14 20.37 -13.95
CA SER A 245 -1.28 20.40 -13.65
C SER A 245 -1.78 21.81 -13.36
N GLU A 246 -1.04 22.59 -12.58
CA GLU A 246 -1.46 23.93 -12.19
C GLU A 246 -1.33 24.93 -13.36
N CYS A 247 -0.26 24.85 -14.13
CA CYS A 247 -0.11 25.68 -15.34
C CYS A 247 -1.15 25.36 -16.41
N ALA A 248 -1.52 24.07 -16.59
CA ALA A 248 -2.54 23.70 -17.57
C ALA A 248 -3.99 23.98 -17.10
N ASN A 249 -4.25 23.95 -15.79
CA ASN A 249 -5.61 24.03 -15.24
C ASN A 249 -5.95 25.41 -14.64
N GLY A 250 -4.94 26.22 -14.29
CA GLY A 250 -5.11 27.52 -13.62
C GLY A 250 -5.63 27.42 -12.18
N CYS A 251 -5.43 26.29 -11.51
CA CYS A 251 -5.90 26.05 -10.15
C CYS A 251 -5.00 25.05 -9.42
N THR A 252 -5.07 25.01 -8.09
CA THR A 252 -4.32 24.06 -7.25
C THR A 252 -4.59 22.63 -7.68
N PHE A 253 -3.53 21.83 -7.82
CA PHE A 253 -3.62 20.45 -8.23
C PHE A 253 -4.07 19.53 -7.10
N SER A 254 -3.41 19.59 -5.95
CA SER A 254 -3.77 18.80 -4.77
C SER A 254 -3.69 19.62 -3.49
N HIS A 255 -4.68 19.47 -2.61
CA HIS A 255 -4.69 20.18 -1.33
C HIS A 255 -3.72 19.58 -0.33
N TYR A 256 -3.59 18.26 -0.34
CA TYR A 256 -2.72 17.53 0.59
C TYR A 256 -1.74 16.64 -0.16
N TRP A 257 -0.55 16.49 0.42
CA TRP A 257 0.53 15.66 -0.09
C TRP A 257 1.06 14.75 0.99
N MET A 258 1.00 13.44 0.79
CA MET A 258 1.53 12.46 1.74
C MET A 258 2.60 11.61 1.10
N HIS A 259 3.73 11.45 1.81
CA HIS A 259 4.84 10.63 1.33
C HIS A 259 5.30 9.66 2.41
N ASN A 260 5.40 8.37 2.05
CA ASN A 260 6.00 7.39 2.93
C ASN A 260 7.53 7.42 2.82
N GLY A 261 8.17 7.16 3.96
CA GLY A 261 9.63 7.11 4.05
C GLY A 261 10.23 5.91 3.31
N PHE A 262 11.55 5.92 3.14
CA PHE A 262 12.29 4.84 2.48
C PHE A 262 12.25 3.52 3.25
N LEU A 263 12.46 2.43 2.51
CA LEU A 263 12.73 1.13 3.10
C LEU A 263 14.20 0.78 2.88
N ASN A 264 14.90 0.53 3.98
CA ASN A 264 16.27 0.07 4.01
C ASN A 264 16.34 -1.45 4.20
N ILE A 265 17.41 -2.07 3.78
CA ILE A 265 17.72 -3.48 4.00
C ILE A 265 18.99 -3.55 4.84
N ASN A 266 18.92 -4.14 6.03
CA ASN A 266 20.06 -4.23 6.96
C ASN A 266 20.77 -2.87 7.14
N ASN A 267 19.98 -1.81 7.37
CA ASN A 267 20.44 -0.41 7.53
C ASN A 267 21.13 0.21 6.30
N GLN A 268 21.01 -0.40 5.13
CA GLN A 268 21.53 0.12 3.87
C GLN A 268 20.43 0.42 2.88
N LYS A 269 20.62 1.44 2.04
CA LYS A 269 19.71 1.71 0.93
C LYS A 269 19.67 0.49 0.00
N MET A 270 18.47 0.08 -0.38
CA MET A 270 18.28 -1.03 -1.30
C MET A 270 18.81 -0.68 -2.70
N SER A 271 19.66 -1.55 -3.26
CA SER A 271 20.14 -1.44 -4.64
C SER A 271 20.49 -2.82 -5.22
N LYS A 272 20.36 -2.96 -6.54
CA LYS A 272 20.76 -4.18 -7.24
C LYS A 272 22.28 -4.42 -7.16
N SER A 273 23.07 -3.35 -7.18
CA SER A 273 24.54 -3.42 -7.08
C SER A 273 25.04 -3.87 -5.71
N ALA A 274 24.29 -3.59 -4.65
CA ALA A 274 24.61 -4.04 -3.30
C ALA A 274 24.12 -5.47 -3.00
N ASN A 275 23.50 -6.16 -3.96
CA ASN A 275 22.92 -7.50 -3.81
C ASN A 275 21.96 -7.63 -2.60
N ASN A 276 21.28 -6.52 -2.25
CA ASN A 276 20.31 -6.42 -1.18
C ASN A 276 18.91 -6.06 -1.71
N PHE A 277 18.61 -6.47 -2.94
CA PHE A 277 17.33 -6.24 -3.60
C PHE A 277 16.43 -7.46 -3.43
N PHE A 278 15.30 -7.30 -2.76
CA PHE A 278 14.31 -8.36 -2.56
C PHE A 278 12.98 -7.96 -3.19
N THR A 279 12.40 -8.88 -3.94
CA THR A 279 11.03 -8.74 -4.44
C THR A 279 10.04 -9.08 -3.33
N VAL A 280 8.82 -8.53 -3.44
CA VAL A 280 7.71 -8.91 -2.55
C VAL A 280 7.45 -10.42 -2.62
N ARG A 281 7.53 -10.99 -3.85
CA ARG A 281 7.29 -12.40 -4.11
C ARG A 281 8.28 -13.31 -3.37
N GLU A 282 9.57 -13.04 -3.43
CA GLU A 282 10.61 -13.83 -2.75
C GLU A 282 10.41 -13.86 -1.23
N ILE A 283 9.99 -12.74 -0.64
CA ILE A 283 9.69 -12.69 0.79
C ILE A 283 8.37 -13.41 1.09
N ALA A 284 7.35 -13.23 0.25
CA ALA A 284 6.06 -13.86 0.44
C ALA A 284 6.09 -15.38 0.28
N ASP A 285 6.91 -15.91 -0.63
CA ASP A 285 7.09 -17.36 -0.80
C ASP A 285 7.70 -18.02 0.46
N LYS A 286 8.48 -17.27 1.24
CA LYS A 286 9.10 -17.76 2.46
C LYS A 286 8.27 -17.53 3.72
N TYR A 287 7.63 -16.37 3.84
CA TYR A 287 6.99 -15.93 5.09
C TYR A 287 5.48 -15.70 4.96
N GLY A 288 4.93 -15.69 3.73
CA GLY A 288 3.57 -15.24 3.43
C GLY A 288 3.47 -13.73 3.20
N TYR A 289 2.38 -13.31 2.58
CA TYR A 289 2.14 -11.89 2.29
C TYR A 289 1.73 -11.07 3.53
N GLU A 290 0.97 -11.67 4.44
CA GLU A 290 0.43 -10.95 5.59
C GLU A 290 1.50 -10.45 6.57
N PRO A 291 2.58 -11.20 6.88
CA PRO A 291 3.71 -10.68 7.63
C PRO A 291 4.36 -9.46 6.99
N ILE A 292 4.39 -9.36 5.65
CA ILE A 292 4.89 -8.17 4.95
C ILE A 292 3.96 -6.99 5.21
N ARG A 293 2.64 -7.19 5.11
CA ARG A 293 1.67 -6.14 5.42
C ARG A 293 1.80 -5.67 6.87
N TYR A 294 1.86 -6.59 7.81
CA TYR A 294 2.04 -6.29 9.23
C TYR A 294 3.32 -5.49 9.46
N PHE A 295 4.44 -5.94 8.89
CA PHE A 295 5.74 -5.27 8.98
C PHE A 295 5.68 -3.80 8.53
N MET A 296 5.00 -3.50 7.41
CA MET A 296 4.86 -2.11 6.92
C MET A 296 4.08 -1.21 7.88
N LEU A 297 3.25 -1.78 8.77
CA LEU A 297 2.44 -1.05 9.75
C LEU A 297 3.13 -0.88 11.11
N THR A 298 4.30 -1.50 11.34
CA THR A 298 5.02 -1.45 12.62
C THR A 298 5.74 -0.13 12.88
N ALA A 299 5.88 0.73 11.87
CA ALA A 299 6.49 2.06 12.00
C ALA A 299 5.59 3.13 11.40
N GLY A 300 5.66 4.35 11.91
CA GLY A 300 4.98 5.49 11.32
C GLY A 300 5.37 5.64 9.84
N TYR A 301 4.40 5.90 8.98
CA TYR A 301 4.60 5.81 7.52
C TYR A 301 5.70 6.74 6.99
N ARG A 302 5.93 7.90 7.62
CA ARG A 302 6.97 8.87 7.21
C ARG A 302 8.39 8.45 7.62
N MET A 303 8.51 7.59 8.64
CA MET A 303 9.82 7.17 9.15
C MET A 303 10.47 6.15 8.21
N PRO A 304 11.80 6.16 8.08
CA PRO A 304 12.48 5.06 7.41
C PRO A 304 12.16 3.72 8.08
N LEU A 305 11.94 2.68 7.30
CA LEU A 305 11.70 1.32 7.80
C LEU A 305 12.86 0.43 7.39
N ASN A 306 13.38 -0.34 8.34
CA ASN A 306 14.52 -1.23 8.09
C ASN A 306 14.06 -2.69 8.06
N TYR A 307 14.18 -3.34 6.92
CA TYR A 307 13.88 -4.76 6.76
C TYR A 307 15.06 -5.61 7.22
N THR A 308 14.78 -6.59 8.09
CA THR A 308 15.67 -7.70 8.45
C THR A 308 14.86 -8.99 8.54
N VAL A 309 15.53 -10.12 8.42
CA VAL A 309 14.88 -11.45 8.58
C VAL A 309 14.25 -11.58 9.97
N ASP A 310 14.94 -11.17 11.01
CA ASP A 310 14.45 -11.28 12.40
C ASP A 310 13.18 -10.45 12.60
N LEU A 311 13.07 -9.27 11.96
CA LEU A 311 11.88 -8.42 12.07
C LEU A 311 10.67 -9.04 11.37
N ILE A 312 10.84 -9.62 10.19
CA ILE A 312 9.70 -10.26 9.50
C ILE A 312 9.24 -11.52 10.25
N GLU A 313 10.15 -12.29 10.85
CA GLU A 313 9.81 -13.43 11.70
C GLU A 313 9.08 -12.99 12.98
N SER A 314 9.52 -11.90 13.60
CA SER A 314 8.80 -11.29 14.74
C SER A 314 7.39 -10.81 14.35
N CYS A 315 7.21 -10.26 13.15
CA CYS A 315 5.91 -9.88 12.63
C CYS A 315 5.00 -11.10 12.44
N LYS A 316 5.54 -12.21 11.91
CA LYS A 316 4.81 -13.48 11.80
C LYS A 316 4.34 -13.98 13.16
N ASN A 317 5.22 -14.01 14.16
CA ASN A 317 4.87 -14.41 15.53
C ASN A 317 3.79 -13.50 16.16
N SER A 318 3.84 -12.20 15.86
CA SER A 318 2.82 -11.25 16.32
C SER A 318 1.45 -11.53 15.68
N LEU A 319 1.41 -11.83 14.39
CA LEU A 319 0.20 -12.26 13.70
C LEU A 319 -0.36 -13.57 14.27
N GLU A 320 0.47 -14.57 14.53
CA GLU A 320 0.06 -15.84 15.15
C GLU A 320 -0.63 -15.62 16.50
N ARG A 321 -0.17 -14.63 17.27
CA ARG A 321 -0.85 -14.24 18.53
C ARG A 321 -2.25 -13.65 18.30
N LEU A 322 -2.44 -12.87 17.23
CA LEU A 322 -3.76 -12.36 16.86
C LEU A 322 -4.69 -13.50 16.43
N TYR A 323 -4.22 -14.42 15.61
CA TYR A 323 -4.97 -15.60 15.19
C TYR A 323 -5.37 -16.47 16.39
N THR A 324 -4.41 -16.77 17.27
CA THR A 324 -4.65 -17.54 18.50
C THR A 324 -5.71 -16.87 19.40
N CYS A 325 -5.61 -15.55 19.59
CA CYS A 325 -6.61 -14.82 20.38
C CYS A 325 -8.02 -14.97 19.79
N ARG A 326 -8.14 -14.84 18.47
CA ARG A 326 -9.43 -14.92 17.80
C ARG A 326 -10.03 -16.33 17.83
N ASP A 327 -9.19 -17.36 17.70
CA ASP A 327 -9.60 -18.76 17.80
C ASP A 327 -10.02 -19.12 19.25
N ASN A 328 -9.29 -18.61 20.24
CA ASN A 328 -9.66 -18.74 21.66
C ASN A 328 -11.00 -18.06 21.94
N LEU A 329 -11.25 -16.92 21.33
CA LEU A 329 -12.52 -16.19 21.48
C LEU A 329 -13.69 -16.97 20.87
N ASP A 330 -13.51 -17.61 19.69
CA ASP A 330 -14.53 -18.50 19.12
C ASP A 330 -14.81 -19.72 20.01
N PHE A 331 -13.76 -20.28 20.60
CA PHE A 331 -13.93 -21.38 21.56
C PHE A 331 -14.68 -20.90 22.81
N ALA A 332 -14.36 -19.72 23.33
CA ALA A 332 -15.06 -19.14 24.47
C ALA A 332 -16.55 -18.88 24.17
N ILE A 333 -16.87 -18.34 22.96
CA ILE A 333 -18.26 -18.12 22.53
C ILE A 333 -19.08 -19.44 22.50
N ARG A 334 -18.48 -20.51 21.94
CA ARG A 334 -19.15 -21.83 21.88
C ARG A 334 -19.41 -22.44 23.27
N ASN A 335 -18.55 -22.16 24.23
CA ASN A 335 -18.58 -22.71 25.56
C ASN A 335 -18.93 -21.67 26.64
N ALA A 336 -19.59 -20.59 26.25
CA ALA A 336 -19.90 -19.50 27.16
C ALA A 336 -20.85 -19.93 28.27
N HIS A 337 -20.47 -19.67 29.52
CA HIS A 337 -21.25 -19.91 30.73
C HIS A 337 -21.09 -18.82 31.78
N GLY A 338 -20.27 -17.83 31.50
CA GLY A 338 -20.10 -16.63 32.33
C GLY A 338 -21.30 -15.69 32.26
N THR A 339 -21.30 -14.69 33.12
CA THR A 339 -22.36 -13.67 33.23
C THR A 339 -21.80 -12.24 33.29
N ASP A 340 -20.47 -12.10 33.24
CA ASP A 340 -19.81 -10.80 33.31
C ASP A 340 -19.90 -10.04 31.96
N THR A 341 -20.18 -8.76 32.03
CA THR A 341 -20.31 -7.88 30.87
C THR A 341 -19.18 -6.81 30.78
N ALA A 342 -18.21 -6.83 31.70
CA ALA A 342 -17.15 -5.82 31.80
C ALA A 342 -16.25 -5.72 30.55
N LEU A 343 -16.09 -6.82 29.80
CA LEU A 343 -15.35 -6.82 28.52
C LEU A 343 -16.02 -5.91 27.47
N THR A 344 -17.32 -5.60 27.60
CA THR A 344 -18.02 -4.63 26.72
C THR A 344 -17.40 -3.24 26.80
N GLU A 345 -17.02 -2.78 28.00
CA GLU A 345 -16.36 -1.50 28.18
C GLU A 345 -14.97 -1.50 27.51
N LYS A 346 -14.26 -2.62 27.58
CA LYS A 346 -12.96 -2.81 26.92
C LYS A 346 -13.06 -2.75 25.39
N CYS A 347 -14.16 -3.21 24.80
CA CYS A 347 -14.41 -3.02 23.37
C CYS A 347 -14.46 -1.53 22.98
N GLU A 348 -15.16 -0.70 23.75
CA GLU A 348 -15.26 0.74 23.46
C GLU A 348 -13.93 1.47 23.74
N GLU A 349 -13.23 1.05 24.78
CA GLU A 349 -11.86 1.56 25.05
C GLU A 349 -10.88 1.28 23.89
N ALA A 350 -10.90 0.05 23.39
CA ALA A 350 -10.07 -0.37 22.25
C ALA A 350 -10.39 0.45 21.00
N ARG A 351 -11.68 0.62 20.64
CA ARG A 351 -12.10 1.46 19.53
C ARG A 351 -11.62 2.89 19.68
N LYS A 352 -11.78 3.47 20.88
CA LYS A 352 -11.37 4.83 21.16
C LYS A 352 -9.86 5.02 21.00
N LYS A 353 -9.03 4.14 21.58
CA LYS A 353 -7.57 4.19 21.47
C LYS A 353 -7.13 4.02 20.01
N PHE A 354 -7.67 3.03 19.32
CA PHE A 354 -7.39 2.75 17.91
C PHE A 354 -7.72 3.97 17.02
N LYS A 355 -8.91 4.53 17.21
CA LYS A 355 -9.33 5.72 16.46
C LYS A 355 -8.44 6.93 16.77
N THR A 356 -8.10 7.16 18.04
CA THR A 356 -7.20 8.26 18.44
C THR A 356 -5.84 8.13 17.76
N ALA A 357 -5.30 6.90 17.68
CA ALA A 357 -4.02 6.63 17.01
C ALA A 357 -4.08 6.95 15.51
N LEU A 358 -5.10 6.43 14.80
CA LEU A 358 -5.21 6.67 13.35
C LEU A 358 -5.64 8.11 13.02
N ASP A 359 -6.33 8.81 13.89
CA ASP A 359 -6.65 10.23 13.74
C ASP A 359 -5.40 11.13 13.87
N ASP A 360 -4.31 10.64 14.48
CA ASP A 360 -3.04 11.34 14.60
C ASP A 360 -2.03 10.88 13.54
N ASP A 361 -2.17 11.40 12.34
CA ASP A 361 -1.23 11.18 11.21
C ASP A 361 -1.05 9.71 10.83
N LEU A 362 -2.17 8.94 10.83
CA LEU A 362 -2.19 7.51 10.51
C LEU A 362 -1.17 6.70 11.34
N ASN A 363 -1.13 6.91 12.65
CA ASN A 363 -0.21 6.25 13.56
C ASN A 363 -0.56 4.76 13.74
N THR A 364 -0.14 3.94 12.78
CA THR A 364 -0.39 2.50 12.76
C THR A 364 0.32 1.73 13.88
N PRO A 365 1.53 2.11 14.38
CA PRO A 365 2.12 1.48 15.55
C PRO A 365 1.24 1.56 16.80
N ASP A 366 0.70 2.72 17.12
CA ASP A 366 -0.17 2.89 18.29
C ASP A 366 -1.53 2.21 18.07
N ALA A 367 -2.02 2.17 16.83
CA ALA A 367 -3.22 1.40 16.48
C ALA A 367 -3.00 -0.12 16.72
N LEU A 368 -1.84 -0.67 16.34
CA LEU A 368 -1.45 -2.05 16.66
C LEU A 368 -1.32 -2.26 18.17
N ALA A 369 -0.73 -1.31 18.89
CA ALA A 369 -0.63 -1.37 20.36
C ALA A 369 -2.03 -1.44 21.01
N ALA A 370 -2.99 -0.64 20.55
CA ALA A 370 -4.37 -0.69 21.04
C ALA A 370 -5.03 -2.07 20.79
N ILE A 371 -4.77 -2.70 19.64
CA ILE A 371 -5.25 -4.06 19.36
C ILE A 371 -4.62 -5.07 20.33
N PHE A 372 -3.30 -5.01 20.59
CA PHE A 372 -2.64 -5.94 21.52
C PHE A 372 -3.02 -5.73 22.98
N GLU A 373 -3.33 -4.51 23.41
CA GLU A 373 -3.94 -4.26 24.72
C GLU A 373 -5.31 -4.93 24.80
N PHE A 374 -6.13 -4.80 23.77
CA PHE A 374 -7.43 -5.46 23.70
C PHE A 374 -7.31 -7.00 23.68
N VAL A 375 -6.31 -7.56 22.98
CA VAL A 375 -5.98 -9.01 23.05
C VAL A 375 -5.72 -9.45 24.50
N LYS A 376 -4.98 -8.65 25.27
CA LYS A 376 -4.73 -8.95 26.69
C LYS A 376 -6.03 -8.95 27.49
N ASP A 377 -6.91 -7.94 27.30
CA ASP A 377 -8.19 -7.86 27.98
C ASP A 377 -9.08 -9.05 27.62
N ILE A 378 -9.18 -9.42 26.34
CA ILE A 378 -9.90 -10.61 25.87
C ILE A 378 -9.38 -11.86 26.58
N ASN A 379 -8.07 -12.12 26.55
CA ASN A 379 -7.46 -13.31 27.15
C ASN A 379 -7.68 -13.39 28.67
N THR A 380 -7.80 -12.24 29.35
CA THR A 380 -7.99 -12.20 30.79
C THR A 380 -9.44 -12.35 31.23
N MET A 381 -10.38 -11.81 30.42
CA MET A 381 -11.78 -11.64 30.84
C MET A 381 -12.74 -12.63 30.18
N SER A 382 -12.33 -13.35 29.12
CA SER A 382 -13.24 -14.23 28.34
C SER A 382 -13.87 -15.33 29.17
N ASP A 383 -13.23 -15.85 30.21
CA ASP A 383 -13.74 -16.96 31.02
C ASP A 383 -14.96 -16.56 31.84
N ALA A 384 -15.02 -15.32 32.32
CA ALA A 384 -16.12 -14.81 33.13
C ALA A 384 -17.24 -14.18 32.28
N ALA A 385 -16.95 -13.82 31.00
CA ALA A 385 -17.87 -13.07 30.18
C ALA A 385 -19.07 -13.91 29.67
N ASP A 386 -20.20 -13.23 29.51
CA ASP A 386 -21.37 -13.84 28.86
C ASP A 386 -21.18 -13.95 27.34
N LYS A 387 -22.01 -14.75 26.69
CA LYS A 387 -21.91 -15.03 25.25
C LYS A 387 -22.05 -13.78 24.41
N ALA A 388 -22.99 -12.89 24.72
CA ALA A 388 -23.23 -11.66 23.94
C ALA A 388 -22.02 -10.72 24.02
N THR A 389 -21.40 -10.61 25.19
CA THR A 389 -20.18 -9.85 25.40
C THR A 389 -19.00 -10.41 24.62
N LEU A 390 -18.83 -11.75 24.58
CA LEU A 390 -17.80 -12.40 23.78
C LEU A 390 -18.02 -12.19 22.27
N GLU A 391 -19.26 -12.29 21.79
CA GLU A 391 -19.60 -12.00 20.39
C GLU A 391 -19.31 -10.54 20.04
N LYS A 392 -19.60 -9.59 20.93
CA LYS A 392 -19.24 -8.18 20.75
C LYS A 392 -17.72 -7.97 20.71
N ALA A 393 -16.97 -8.67 21.56
CA ALA A 393 -15.51 -8.60 21.55
C ALA A 393 -14.92 -9.15 20.24
N ALA A 394 -15.47 -10.26 19.73
CA ALA A 394 -15.09 -10.83 18.45
C ALA A 394 -15.35 -9.85 17.28
N ALA A 395 -16.54 -9.25 17.25
CA ALA A 395 -16.87 -8.25 16.24
C ALA A 395 -15.94 -7.02 16.29
N THR A 396 -15.62 -6.55 17.52
CA THR A 396 -14.68 -5.44 17.72
C THR A 396 -13.28 -5.79 17.25
N PHE A 397 -12.80 -6.97 17.58
CA PHE A 397 -11.49 -7.45 17.17
C PHE A 397 -11.40 -7.54 15.63
N ASP A 398 -12.38 -8.14 14.98
CA ASP A 398 -12.45 -8.28 13.52
C ASP A 398 -12.58 -6.91 12.83
N GLU A 399 -13.33 -5.97 13.42
CA GLU A 399 -13.45 -4.58 12.97
C GLU A 399 -12.08 -3.89 12.95
N LEU A 400 -11.37 -3.86 14.08
CA LEU A 400 -10.10 -3.12 14.20
C LEU A 400 -8.99 -3.73 13.33
N THR A 401 -8.86 -5.07 13.34
CA THR A 401 -7.87 -5.75 12.48
C THR A 401 -8.19 -5.59 11.01
N GLY A 402 -9.48 -5.57 10.64
CA GLY A 402 -9.96 -5.37 9.27
C GLY A 402 -9.63 -3.97 8.72
N VAL A 403 -9.66 -2.92 9.54
CA VAL A 403 -9.20 -1.56 9.15
C VAL A 403 -7.73 -1.57 8.75
N LEU A 404 -6.89 -2.31 9.48
CA LEU A 404 -5.48 -2.49 9.11
C LEU A 404 -5.29 -3.50 7.96
N GLY A 405 -6.36 -4.16 7.51
CA GLY A 405 -6.32 -5.19 6.48
C GLY A 405 -5.58 -6.46 6.91
N LEU A 406 -5.55 -6.75 8.20
CA LEU A 406 -4.98 -7.94 8.80
C LEU A 406 -6.04 -9.03 9.01
N MET A 407 -5.61 -10.24 9.38
CA MET A 407 -6.46 -11.39 9.68
C MET A 407 -7.27 -11.93 8.48
N TYR A 408 -6.85 -11.61 7.25
CA TYR A 408 -7.56 -12.01 6.04
C TYR A 408 -7.30 -13.46 5.60
N ASN A 409 -6.27 -14.10 6.13
CA ASN A 409 -5.99 -15.51 5.89
C ASN A 409 -6.75 -16.43 6.88
N ARG A 410 -7.59 -15.85 7.75
CA ARG A 410 -8.38 -16.64 8.66
C ARG A 410 -9.41 -17.46 7.89
N LYS A 411 -9.20 -18.76 7.89
CA LYS A 411 -10.20 -19.70 7.40
C LYS A 411 -11.12 -20.03 8.56
N ALA A 412 -12.39 -19.71 8.44
CA ALA A 412 -13.44 -20.27 9.29
C ALA A 412 -13.66 -21.72 8.85
N GLU A 413 -12.67 -22.59 9.07
CA GLU A 413 -12.82 -24.01 8.80
C GLU A 413 -13.34 -24.69 10.07
N GLU A 414 -14.58 -25.17 10.00
CA GLU A 414 -15.01 -26.19 10.96
C GLU A 414 -14.16 -27.44 10.73
N ALA A 415 -13.65 -28.00 11.83
CA ALA A 415 -12.97 -29.28 11.75
C ALA A 415 -13.88 -30.31 11.08
N PRO A 416 -13.39 -31.11 10.16
CA PRO A 416 -14.16 -32.22 9.58
C PRO A 416 -14.75 -33.13 10.68
N ASP A 417 -15.87 -33.70 10.42
CA ASP A 417 -16.55 -34.57 11.41
C ASP A 417 -15.65 -35.73 11.86
N GLU A 418 -14.80 -36.25 11.00
CA GLU A 418 -13.77 -37.23 11.34
C GLU A 418 -12.81 -36.70 12.43
N VAL A 419 -12.33 -35.46 12.31
CA VAL A 419 -11.44 -34.84 13.31
C VAL A 419 -12.18 -34.62 14.62
N LYS A 420 -13.44 -34.14 14.57
CA LYS A 420 -14.27 -33.97 15.77
C LYS A 420 -14.45 -35.28 16.50
N GLN A 421 -14.72 -36.37 15.78
CA GLN A 421 -14.89 -37.73 16.35
C GLN A 421 -13.56 -38.20 17.00
N LEU A 422 -12.42 -38.02 16.37
CA LEU A 422 -11.11 -38.37 16.94
C LEU A 422 -10.82 -37.60 18.24
N VAL A 423 -11.25 -36.35 18.33
CA VAL A 423 -11.11 -35.54 19.56
C VAL A 423 -11.99 -36.09 20.69
N GLU A 424 -13.25 -36.49 20.40
CA GLU A 424 -14.13 -37.12 21.38
C GLU A 424 -13.55 -38.44 21.86
N GLU A 425 -13.08 -39.32 20.96
CA GLU A 425 -12.44 -40.57 21.31
C GLU A 425 -11.20 -40.36 22.17
N ARG A 426 -10.38 -39.33 21.83
CA ARG A 426 -9.19 -38.98 22.64
C ARG A 426 -9.59 -38.52 24.05
N ALA A 427 -10.61 -37.68 24.17
CA ALA A 427 -11.13 -37.24 25.46
C ALA A 427 -11.63 -38.43 26.31
N ALA A 428 -12.32 -39.39 25.70
CA ALA A 428 -12.76 -40.61 26.35
C ALA A 428 -11.56 -41.50 26.81
N ALA A 429 -10.55 -41.68 25.96
CA ALA A 429 -9.32 -42.40 26.29
C ALA A 429 -8.58 -41.78 27.49
N LYS A 430 -8.45 -40.43 27.51
CA LYS A 430 -7.87 -39.73 28.67
C LYS A 430 -8.68 -39.91 29.95
N LYS A 431 -10.00 -39.87 29.89
CA LYS A 431 -10.86 -40.09 31.03
C LYS A 431 -10.71 -41.54 31.55
N ALA A 432 -10.49 -42.49 30.65
CA ALA A 432 -10.22 -43.92 31.01
C ALA A 432 -8.76 -44.14 31.46
N LYS A 433 -7.91 -43.11 31.47
CA LYS A 433 -6.46 -43.15 31.75
C LYS A 433 -5.66 -44.02 30.76
N ASP A 434 -6.19 -44.22 29.53
CA ASP A 434 -5.50 -44.87 28.43
C ASP A 434 -4.71 -43.81 27.65
N PHE A 435 -3.54 -43.44 28.19
CA PHE A 435 -2.70 -42.39 27.63
C PHE A 435 -2.08 -42.82 26.30
N ALA A 436 -1.76 -44.10 26.11
CA ALA A 436 -1.18 -44.60 24.86
C ALA A 436 -2.16 -44.41 23.67
N ARG A 437 -3.44 -44.72 23.90
CA ARG A 437 -4.51 -44.50 22.91
C ARG A 437 -4.75 -43.00 22.67
N ALA A 438 -4.74 -42.20 23.72
CA ALA A 438 -4.89 -40.73 23.60
C ALA A 438 -3.81 -40.08 22.78
N ASP A 439 -2.54 -40.54 22.93
CA ASP A 439 -1.39 -40.02 22.13
C ASP A 439 -1.46 -40.48 20.68
N ALA A 440 -1.85 -41.73 20.41
CA ALA A 440 -2.08 -42.23 19.06
C ALA A 440 -3.18 -41.44 18.31
N LEU A 441 -4.27 -41.11 19.02
CA LEU A 441 -5.35 -40.30 18.46
C LEU A 441 -4.90 -38.86 18.21
N ARG A 442 -4.05 -38.29 19.07
CA ARG A 442 -3.45 -36.97 18.86
C ARG A 442 -2.56 -36.94 17.60
N ALA A 443 -1.77 -37.98 17.40
CA ALA A 443 -0.93 -38.11 16.20
C ALA A 443 -1.81 -38.13 14.92
N LYS A 444 -2.90 -38.89 14.91
CA LYS A 444 -3.86 -38.92 13.78
C LYS A 444 -4.49 -37.55 13.52
N ILE A 445 -4.92 -36.85 14.58
CA ILE A 445 -5.44 -35.48 14.46
C ILE A 445 -4.38 -34.57 13.81
N THR A 446 -3.12 -34.70 14.19
CA THR A 446 -2.00 -33.94 13.63
C THR A 446 -1.76 -34.30 12.15
N GLU A 447 -1.80 -35.57 11.78
CA GLU A 447 -1.71 -36.04 10.38
C GLU A 447 -2.82 -35.48 9.49
N LEU A 448 -4.01 -35.27 10.05
CA LEU A 448 -5.15 -34.62 9.35
C LEU A 448 -5.03 -33.08 9.30
N GLY A 449 -3.89 -32.50 9.74
CA GLY A 449 -3.61 -31.07 9.69
C GLY A 449 -4.25 -30.27 10.82
N TRP A 450 -4.55 -30.92 11.97
CA TRP A 450 -5.15 -30.26 13.14
C TRP A 450 -4.31 -30.48 14.40
N ASN A 451 -4.29 -29.46 15.26
CA ASN A 451 -3.72 -29.57 16.59
C ASN A 451 -4.84 -29.59 17.63
N VAL A 452 -4.69 -30.44 18.68
CA VAL A 452 -5.62 -30.50 19.80
C VAL A 452 -4.91 -30.12 21.09
N MET A 453 -5.42 -29.09 21.76
CA MET A 453 -4.97 -28.66 23.08
C MET A 453 -6.00 -28.95 24.13
N ASP A 454 -5.56 -29.43 25.29
CA ASP A 454 -6.46 -29.63 26.43
C ASP A 454 -6.58 -28.34 27.23
N THR A 455 -7.81 -27.88 27.43
CA THR A 455 -8.12 -26.71 28.27
C THR A 455 -9.01 -27.10 29.43
N ALA A 456 -9.12 -26.23 30.44
CA ALA A 456 -10.05 -26.43 31.53
C ALA A 456 -11.53 -26.57 31.08
N LYS A 457 -11.85 -26.07 29.89
CA LYS A 457 -13.19 -26.10 29.26
C LYS A 457 -13.38 -27.22 28.22
N GLY A 458 -12.37 -28.07 28.05
CA GLY A 458 -12.38 -29.18 27.10
C GLY A 458 -11.31 -29.08 26.04
N PRO A 459 -11.23 -30.03 25.09
CA PRO A 459 -10.25 -30.00 24.00
C PRO A 459 -10.58 -28.89 23.02
N GLN A 460 -9.58 -28.12 22.68
CA GLN A 460 -9.62 -27.07 21.66
C GLN A 460 -8.87 -27.54 20.42
N LEU A 461 -9.48 -27.38 19.24
CA LEU A 461 -8.88 -27.67 17.93
C LEU A 461 -8.42 -26.40 17.27
N THR A 462 -7.23 -26.46 16.72
CA THR A 462 -6.67 -25.42 15.83
C THR A 462 -6.11 -26.10 14.59
N LYS A 463 -6.29 -25.50 13.41
CA LYS A 463 -5.70 -26.01 12.18
C LYS A 463 -4.19 -25.72 12.18
N LEU A 464 -3.37 -26.66 11.73
CA LEU A 464 -1.93 -26.51 11.59
C LEU A 464 -1.54 -25.73 10.34
#